data_bd1ba6f693f8fa5c263ce6a64ed521fa
#
_entry.id   bd1ba6f693f8fa5c263ce6a64ed521fa
#
_cell.length_a   1.000
_cell.length_b   1.000
_cell.length_c   1.000
_cell.angle_alpha   90.00
_cell.angle_beta   90.00
_cell.angle_gamma   90.00
#
_symmetry.space_group_name_H-M   'P 1'
#
loop_
_entity.id
_entity.type
_entity.pdbx_description
1 polymer ?
#
loop_
_entity_poly.entity_id
_entity_poly.type
_entity_poly.pdbx_seq_one_letter_code
_entity_poly.pdbx_strand_id
1 'polypeptide(L)'
;MSKETETIGIGVDYGTSNSTAAIFDGNNIHLMPLEKTSPIMPSATFIDKDFQITTGQDAIRSYIESNTGRKVELSAELLGEGRTSTGQIGDQGLPEEAGTDKIYGQSIVDTGQTGRLFRGIKRLLGRGKAQHLMVFDRPFRLVAMITPLLLRIRKCMKQWLLDRLRLQQSTVNHVCIGHPVNFEGSESGSNRTALNLLSEAYSHAGFSQQSFYPEPIAAALSYLHSNPDAVEQTLLAVDFGGGTLDLCVLKRTQDDFTVIATHGIALGGDHIDQLLFKKLIFPLLGKGERWKRAGEDREIETVFPFEEYEELLLNWAVSYMLNQNKYTTPLMQKIQSADEDRGKFRRLYDLIKHNYSYLVVQALKELKAELSATHEAYLDIPELDIELVVSRDQFEAIIAEVLRDFEQAVQQMLFKCQMSTEQIQLVVRTGGSSLIPAVREILDTLFPGKVVEHDPFTSVAAGLAIAEFNGKALGNMA
;
A
#
# COMPACT_ATOMS: atom_id res chain seq x y z
N MET A 1 8.83 42.38 25.03
CA MET A 1 9.56 41.49 24.15
C MET A 1 8.53 40.64 23.45
N SER A 2 8.24 40.93 22.19
CA SER A 2 7.38 40.13 21.31
C SER A 2 8.04 38.76 21.17
N LYS A 3 7.37 37.68 21.58
CA LYS A 3 7.77 36.34 21.22
C LYS A 3 7.67 36.26 19.69
N GLU A 4 8.80 36.28 19.01
CA GLU A 4 8.85 35.83 17.63
C GLU A 4 8.28 34.40 17.62
N THR A 5 7.15 34.21 17.00
CA THR A 5 6.64 32.90 16.67
C THR A 5 7.63 32.31 15.67
N GLU A 6 8.48 31.38 16.13
CA GLU A 6 9.35 30.64 15.19
C GLU A 6 8.47 30.05 14.12
N THR A 7 8.66 30.53 12.89
CA THR A 7 8.00 29.97 11.70
C THR A 7 8.59 28.58 11.47
N ILE A 8 7.75 27.57 11.42
CA ILE A 8 8.15 26.19 11.09
C ILE A 8 7.36 25.72 9.89
N GLY A 9 7.97 24.89 9.05
CA GLY A 9 7.28 24.18 7.99
C GLY A 9 6.98 22.74 8.42
N ILE A 10 5.81 22.22 8.12
CA ILE A 10 5.36 20.88 8.48
C ILE A 10 4.99 20.12 7.22
N GLY A 11 5.71 19.04 6.93
CA GLY A 11 5.46 18.14 5.80
C GLY A 11 4.94 16.78 6.27
N VAL A 12 3.90 16.28 5.62
CA VAL A 12 3.39 14.92 5.84
C VAL A 12 3.22 14.21 4.50
N ASP A 13 3.96 13.13 4.34
CA ASP A 13 3.79 12.17 3.27
C ASP A 13 2.94 10.99 3.77
N TYR A 14 1.69 10.94 3.34
CA TYR A 14 0.82 9.78 3.50
C TYR A 14 0.96 8.89 2.27
N GLY A 15 1.91 7.95 2.31
CA GLY A 15 2.20 7.03 1.22
C GLY A 15 1.28 5.81 1.17
N THR A 16 1.31 5.08 0.05
CA THR A 16 0.53 3.85 -0.15
C THR A 16 0.92 2.75 0.85
N SER A 17 2.22 2.57 1.07
CA SER A 17 2.77 1.52 1.93
C SER A 17 3.25 2.06 3.27
N ASN A 18 3.88 3.24 3.27
CA ASN A 18 4.47 3.87 4.44
C ASN A 18 4.12 5.36 4.48
N SER A 19 4.07 5.91 5.68
CA SER A 19 3.87 7.34 5.93
C SER A 19 5.03 7.90 6.72
N THR A 20 5.42 9.13 6.40
CA THR A 20 6.49 9.87 7.06
C THR A 20 6.09 11.31 7.32
N ALA A 21 6.76 11.97 8.25
CA ALA A 21 6.50 13.36 8.57
C ALA A 21 7.78 14.08 8.98
N ALA A 22 7.88 15.35 8.64
CA ALA A 22 9.03 16.19 8.95
C ALA A 22 8.60 17.59 9.41
N ILE A 23 9.46 18.21 10.20
CA ILE A 23 9.39 19.62 10.57
C ILE A 23 10.69 20.28 10.10
N PHE A 24 10.57 21.42 9.46
CA PHE A 24 11.68 22.27 9.07
C PHE A 24 11.65 23.59 9.86
N ASP A 25 12.74 23.89 10.55
CA ASP A 25 12.87 25.08 11.43
C ASP A 25 13.53 26.29 10.74
N GLY A 26 13.77 26.18 9.42
CA GLY A 26 14.49 27.17 8.62
C GLY A 26 15.97 26.82 8.42
N ASN A 27 16.52 25.93 9.26
CA ASN A 27 17.92 25.47 9.17
C ASN A 27 18.03 23.95 9.06
N ASN A 28 17.25 23.23 9.89
CA ASN A 28 17.36 21.80 10.04
C ASN A 28 16.03 21.10 9.72
N ILE A 29 16.13 19.91 9.10
CA ILE A 29 15.03 19.02 8.89
C ILE A 29 14.98 18.02 10.06
N HIS A 30 13.83 17.94 10.71
CA HIS A 30 13.58 17.04 11.82
C HIS A 30 12.54 16.00 11.43
N LEU A 31 12.98 14.76 11.24
CA LEU A 31 12.07 13.64 10.95
C LEU A 31 11.34 13.22 12.22
N MET A 32 10.03 13.01 12.12
CA MET A 32 9.21 12.61 13.26
C MET A 32 9.36 11.12 13.56
N PRO A 33 9.64 10.73 14.81
CA PRO A 33 9.73 9.32 15.21
C PRO A 33 8.32 8.71 15.32
N LEU A 34 7.74 8.31 14.18
CA LEU A 34 6.37 7.81 14.11
C LEU A 34 6.22 6.40 14.68
N GLU A 35 7.29 5.61 14.66
CA GLU A 35 7.41 4.30 15.30
C GLU A 35 8.50 4.35 16.41
N LYS A 36 8.57 3.32 17.24
CA LYS A 36 9.51 3.29 18.40
C LYS A 36 10.98 3.49 18.00
N THR A 37 11.36 2.95 16.84
CA THR A 37 12.75 2.94 16.36
C THR A 37 12.90 3.52 14.96
N SER A 38 11.82 4.04 14.34
CA SER A 38 11.83 4.48 12.95
C SER A 38 10.96 5.72 12.72
N PRO A 39 11.39 6.65 11.85
CA PRO A 39 10.54 7.72 11.36
C PRO A 39 9.50 7.23 10.35
N ILE A 40 9.62 5.99 9.86
CA ILE A 40 8.77 5.40 8.84
C ILE A 40 7.68 4.58 9.54
N MET A 41 6.43 4.93 9.29
CA MET A 41 5.25 4.23 9.83
C MET A 41 4.51 3.52 8.70
N PRO A 42 4.23 2.22 8.80
CA PRO A 42 3.35 1.56 7.84
C PRO A 42 1.99 2.27 7.73
N SER A 43 1.53 2.53 6.51
CA SER A 43 0.19 3.10 6.24
C SER A 43 -0.86 2.00 6.42
N ALA A 44 -1.00 1.54 7.66
CA ALA A 44 -1.83 0.40 8.06
C ALA A 44 -2.78 0.81 9.20
N THR A 45 -4.05 0.41 9.06
CA THR A 45 -5.09 0.60 10.08
C THR A 45 -5.76 -0.74 10.36
N PHE A 46 -5.77 -1.18 11.60
CA PHE A 46 -6.48 -2.36 12.05
C PHE A 46 -7.67 -1.94 12.90
N ILE A 47 -8.83 -2.56 12.65
CA ILE A 47 -10.08 -2.30 13.36
C ILE A 47 -10.60 -3.65 13.88
N ASP A 48 -10.75 -3.77 15.19
CA ASP A 48 -11.28 -4.96 15.83
C ASP A 48 -12.82 -5.00 15.87
N LYS A 49 -13.38 -6.07 16.42
CA LYS A 49 -14.86 -6.25 16.56
C LYS A 49 -15.52 -5.21 17.46
N ASP A 50 -14.78 -4.62 18.40
CA ASP A 50 -15.25 -3.56 19.29
C ASP A 50 -15.02 -2.17 18.69
N PHE A 51 -14.61 -2.13 17.40
CA PHE A 51 -14.26 -0.89 16.66
C PHE A 51 -13.11 -0.10 17.28
N GLN A 52 -12.24 -0.75 18.06
CA GLN A 52 -10.99 -0.15 18.49
C GLN A 52 -10.02 -0.12 17.31
N ILE A 53 -9.31 1.00 17.20
CA ILE A 53 -8.44 1.26 16.05
C ILE A 53 -6.99 1.29 16.51
N THR A 54 -6.15 0.49 15.85
CA THR A 54 -4.69 0.57 15.95
C THR A 54 -4.10 0.94 14.60
N THR A 55 -2.91 1.55 14.58
CA THR A 55 -2.27 2.08 13.36
C THR A 55 -0.79 1.73 13.31
N GLY A 56 -0.21 1.77 12.11
CA GLY A 56 1.22 1.55 11.90
C GLY A 56 1.63 0.10 12.13
N GLN A 57 2.81 -0.10 12.71
CA GLN A 57 3.37 -1.43 13.00
C GLN A 57 2.51 -2.21 13.99
N ASP A 58 1.89 -1.54 14.94
CA ASP A 58 0.99 -2.18 15.90
C ASP A 58 -0.25 -2.76 15.22
N ALA A 59 -0.79 -2.09 14.19
CA ALA A 59 -1.91 -2.61 13.39
C ALA A 59 -1.56 -3.93 12.69
N ILE A 60 -0.37 -4.00 12.11
CA ILE A 60 0.13 -5.20 11.42
C ILE A 60 0.29 -6.34 12.45
N ARG A 61 0.92 -6.05 13.59
CA ARG A 61 1.13 -7.02 14.65
C ARG A 61 -0.21 -7.56 15.18
N SER A 62 -1.16 -6.68 15.49
CA SER A 62 -2.49 -7.09 15.97
C SER A 62 -3.20 -7.99 14.96
N TYR A 63 -3.08 -7.70 13.65
CA TYR A 63 -3.66 -8.55 12.62
C TYR A 63 -3.00 -9.94 12.58
N ILE A 64 -1.68 -10.01 12.60
CA ILE A 64 -0.95 -11.30 12.58
C ILE A 64 -1.34 -12.13 13.81
N GLU A 65 -1.27 -11.56 15.00
CA GLU A 65 -1.58 -12.24 16.27
C GLU A 65 -3.01 -12.76 16.32
N SER A 66 -3.97 -12.02 15.77
CA SER A 66 -5.40 -12.33 15.90
C SER A 66 -6.01 -13.10 14.72
N ASN A 67 -5.41 -13.04 13.53
CA ASN A 67 -6.02 -13.63 12.32
C ASN A 67 -5.19 -14.73 11.68
N THR A 68 -3.93 -14.90 12.04
CA THR A 68 -3.05 -15.93 11.49
C THR A 68 -3.07 -17.18 12.38
N GLY A 69 -3.05 -18.38 11.78
CA GLY A 69 -3.06 -19.66 12.49
C GLY A 69 -4.45 -20.09 13.01
N ARG A 70 -5.47 -19.28 12.91
CA ARG A 70 -6.83 -19.62 13.31
C ARG A 70 -7.60 -20.33 12.20
N LYS A 71 -8.63 -21.07 12.57
CA LYS A 71 -9.60 -21.61 11.61
C LYS A 71 -10.48 -20.49 11.06
N VAL A 72 -10.70 -20.50 9.77
CA VAL A 72 -11.66 -19.61 9.10
C VAL A 72 -13.06 -20.21 9.24
N GLU A 73 -14.01 -19.39 9.70
CA GLU A 73 -15.41 -19.75 9.90
C GLU A 73 -16.29 -18.96 8.93
N LEU A 74 -16.73 -19.63 7.85
CA LEU A 74 -17.53 -18.98 6.81
C LEU A 74 -19.01 -19.09 7.14
N SER A 75 -19.72 -17.97 7.02
CA SER A 75 -21.19 -17.93 7.04
C SER A 75 -21.70 -17.02 5.92
N ALA A 76 -22.95 -17.21 5.52
CA ALA A 76 -23.63 -16.26 4.66
C ALA A 76 -23.84 -14.95 5.42
N GLU A 77 -23.68 -13.84 4.72
CA GLU A 77 -23.89 -12.51 5.31
C GLU A 77 -25.34 -12.34 5.76
N LEU A 78 -25.57 -11.98 7.02
CA LEU A 78 -26.89 -11.67 7.53
C LEU A 78 -27.32 -10.28 7.03
N LEU A 79 -28.31 -10.25 6.15
CA LEU A 79 -28.83 -8.98 5.59
C LEU A 79 -29.85 -8.31 6.51
N GLY A 80 -30.49 -9.07 7.40
CA GLY A 80 -31.50 -8.57 8.32
C GLY A 80 -32.38 -9.67 8.89
N GLU A 81 -33.37 -9.26 9.67
CA GLU A 81 -34.42 -10.13 10.19
C GLU A 81 -35.75 -9.72 9.56
N GLY A 82 -36.41 -10.66 8.91
CA GLY A 82 -37.73 -10.50 8.32
C GLY A 82 -38.80 -11.08 9.26
N ARG A 83 -39.95 -10.42 9.40
CA ARG A 83 -41.10 -10.99 10.07
C ARG A 83 -41.78 -12.01 9.18
N THR A 84 -41.95 -13.19 9.67
CA THR A 84 -42.72 -14.25 9.00
C THR A 84 -44.15 -14.30 9.57
N SER A 85 -45.09 -14.52 8.68
CA SER A 85 -46.50 -14.73 9.05
C SER A 85 -46.85 -16.22 8.87
N THR A 86 -47.64 -16.78 9.75
CA THR A 86 -48.12 -18.15 9.65
C THR A 86 -49.05 -18.38 8.47
N GLY A 87 -49.43 -17.31 7.76
CA GLY A 87 -50.48 -17.38 6.72
C GLY A 87 -51.90 -17.53 7.27
N GLN A 88 -52.06 -17.62 8.60
CA GLN A 88 -53.36 -17.63 9.27
C GLN A 88 -53.75 -16.19 9.62
N ILE A 89 -55.02 -15.90 9.50
CA ILE A 89 -55.60 -14.60 9.88
C ILE A 89 -56.10 -14.77 11.31
N GLY A 90 -55.50 -14.01 12.24
CA GLY A 90 -55.94 -14.01 13.63
C GLY A 90 -57.34 -13.39 13.83
N ASP A 91 -57.90 -13.49 15.01
CA ASP A 91 -59.26 -13.03 15.37
C ASP A 91 -59.52 -11.54 15.10
N GLN A 92 -58.48 -10.72 14.88
CA GLN A 92 -58.57 -9.29 14.56
C GLN A 92 -58.39 -8.98 13.06
N GLY A 93 -58.38 -10.02 12.18
CA GLY A 93 -58.24 -9.83 10.74
C GLY A 93 -56.84 -9.48 10.28
N LEU A 94 -55.84 -9.56 11.14
CA LEU A 94 -54.41 -9.36 10.80
C LEU A 94 -53.68 -10.71 10.72
N PRO A 95 -52.67 -10.86 9.84
CA PRO A 95 -51.87 -12.08 9.81
C PRO A 95 -51.17 -12.32 11.16
N GLU A 96 -51.28 -13.55 11.68
CA GLU A 96 -50.54 -13.94 12.88
C GLU A 96 -49.02 -13.95 12.58
N GLU A 97 -48.25 -13.25 13.40
CA GLU A 97 -46.79 -13.24 13.32
C GLU A 97 -46.24 -14.58 13.88
N ALA A 98 -45.55 -15.35 13.05
CA ALA A 98 -44.98 -16.65 13.45
C ALA A 98 -43.57 -16.53 14.03
N GLY A 99 -42.91 -15.39 13.85
CA GLY A 99 -41.54 -15.15 14.33
C GLY A 99 -40.72 -14.26 13.40
N THR A 100 -39.45 -14.12 13.71
CA THR A 100 -38.48 -13.45 12.87
C THR A 100 -37.56 -14.48 12.24
N ASP A 101 -37.47 -14.46 10.90
CA ASP A 101 -36.49 -15.26 10.17
C ASP A 101 -35.30 -14.39 9.76
N LYS A 102 -34.11 -14.96 9.85
CA LYS A 102 -32.89 -14.33 9.41
C LYS A 102 -32.78 -14.38 7.89
N ILE A 103 -32.65 -13.24 7.25
CA ILE A 103 -32.44 -13.12 5.81
C ILE A 103 -30.95 -13.10 5.55
N TYR A 104 -30.46 -14.12 4.82
CA TYR A 104 -29.06 -14.23 4.46
C TYR A 104 -28.80 -13.74 3.04
N GLY A 105 -27.67 -13.01 2.85
CA GLY A 105 -27.18 -12.59 1.55
C GLY A 105 -26.41 -13.69 0.81
N GLN A 106 -26.07 -13.41 -0.44
CA GLN A 106 -25.20 -14.30 -1.22
C GLN A 106 -23.72 -14.13 -0.86
N SER A 107 -23.35 -13.02 -0.20
CA SER A 107 -22.00 -12.77 0.25
C SER A 107 -21.59 -13.71 1.37
N ILE A 108 -20.36 -14.21 1.29
CA ILE A 108 -19.78 -15.09 2.31
C ILE A 108 -18.79 -14.25 3.13
N VAL A 109 -18.97 -14.27 4.44
CA VAL A 109 -18.11 -13.56 5.39
C VAL A 109 -17.45 -14.52 6.36
N ASP A 110 -16.26 -14.16 6.82
CA ASP A 110 -15.56 -14.89 7.86
C ASP A 110 -15.97 -14.35 9.24
N THR A 111 -16.85 -15.09 9.91
CA THR A 111 -17.39 -14.70 11.24
C THR A 111 -16.39 -14.92 12.37
N GLY A 112 -15.38 -15.76 12.17
CA GLY A 112 -14.30 -16.00 13.12
C GLY A 112 -13.24 -14.86 13.13
N GLN A 113 -13.29 -13.94 12.17
CA GLN A 113 -12.34 -12.83 12.08
C GLN A 113 -12.50 -11.88 13.27
N THR A 114 -11.42 -11.62 14.01
CA THR A 114 -11.42 -10.76 15.21
C THR A 114 -11.17 -9.29 14.91
N GLY A 115 -10.61 -8.98 13.74
CA GLY A 115 -10.35 -7.63 13.27
C GLY A 115 -9.98 -7.63 11.79
N ARG A 116 -10.02 -6.45 11.17
CA ARG A 116 -9.66 -6.23 9.77
C ARG A 116 -8.48 -5.29 9.64
N LEU A 117 -7.51 -5.67 8.82
CA LEU A 117 -6.36 -4.84 8.46
C LEU A 117 -6.59 -4.16 7.11
N PHE A 118 -6.41 -2.85 7.08
CA PHE A 118 -6.51 -2.03 5.89
C PHE A 118 -5.13 -1.46 5.54
N ARG A 119 -4.68 -1.71 4.32
CA ARG A 119 -3.44 -1.18 3.74
C ARG A 119 -3.71 -0.69 2.32
N GLY A 120 -2.85 0.23 1.83
CA GLY A 120 -2.97 0.73 0.46
C GLY A 120 -4.21 1.59 0.20
N ILE A 121 -4.82 2.19 1.22
CA ILE A 121 -6.03 3.02 1.09
C ILE A 121 -5.82 4.19 0.12
N LYS A 122 -4.61 4.75 0.04
CA LYS A 122 -4.26 5.83 -0.90
C LYS A 122 -4.62 5.48 -2.35
N ARG A 123 -4.49 4.21 -2.75
CA ARG A 123 -4.83 3.71 -4.11
C ARG A 123 -6.32 3.80 -4.43
N LEU A 124 -7.17 3.84 -3.41
CA LEU A 124 -8.63 3.89 -3.59
C LEU A 124 -9.17 5.32 -3.71
N LEU A 125 -8.38 6.33 -3.31
CA LEU A 125 -8.83 7.72 -3.23
C LEU A 125 -9.28 8.28 -4.59
N GLY A 126 -8.61 7.91 -5.68
CA GLY A 126 -8.97 8.33 -7.04
C GLY A 126 -10.09 7.49 -7.70
N ARG A 127 -10.56 6.42 -7.05
CA ARG A 127 -11.59 5.52 -7.60
C ARG A 127 -12.98 5.98 -7.16
N GLY A 128 -13.68 6.73 -8.00
CA GLY A 128 -14.95 7.40 -7.67
C GLY A 128 -16.05 6.52 -7.08
N LYS A 129 -16.06 5.20 -7.37
CA LYS A 129 -17.07 4.26 -6.86
C LYS A 129 -16.74 3.64 -5.50
N ALA A 130 -15.48 3.68 -5.05
CA ALA A 130 -15.03 3.01 -3.83
C ALA A 130 -14.95 3.98 -2.65
N GLN A 131 -16.04 4.66 -2.29
CA GLN A 131 -16.01 5.62 -1.17
C GLN A 131 -16.16 4.99 0.21
N HIS A 132 -16.62 3.74 0.28
CA HIS A 132 -16.86 3.02 1.53
C HIS A 132 -16.22 1.63 1.48
N LEU A 133 -15.70 1.22 2.63
CA LEU A 133 -15.22 -0.13 2.88
C LEU A 133 -16.08 -0.76 3.97
N MET A 134 -16.47 -2.01 3.77
CA MET A 134 -17.19 -2.74 4.82
C MET A 134 -16.22 -3.17 5.91
N VAL A 135 -16.49 -2.77 7.13
CA VAL A 135 -15.81 -3.24 8.34
C VAL A 135 -16.83 -4.04 9.14
N PHE A 136 -16.75 -5.35 9.05
CA PHE A 136 -17.79 -6.28 9.50
C PHE A 136 -19.13 -5.96 8.81
N ASP A 137 -20.12 -5.54 9.59
CA ASP A 137 -21.47 -5.18 9.15
C ASP A 137 -21.68 -3.68 8.88
N ARG A 138 -20.62 -2.86 9.02
CA ARG A 138 -20.73 -1.39 8.90
C ARG A 138 -19.93 -0.82 7.74
N PRO A 139 -20.53 0.09 6.96
CA PRO A 139 -19.79 0.82 5.94
C PRO A 139 -18.97 1.94 6.57
N PHE A 140 -17.67 1.97 6.32
CA PHE A 140 -16.75 3.03 6.71
C PHE A 140 -16.29 3.80 5.49
N ARG A 141 -16.29 5.12 5.58
CA ARG A 141 -15.71 5.98 4.53
C ARG A 141 -14.18 5.83 4.49
N LEU A 142 -13.57 5.99 3.32
CA LEU A 142 -12.10 5.95 3.18
C LEU A 142 -11.41 6.93 4.12
N VAL A 143 -12.00 8.10 4.32
CA VAL A 143 -11.53 9.13 5.25
C VAL A 143 -11.36 8.58 6.68
N ALA A 144 -12.31 7.76 7.14
CA ALA A 144 -12.25 7.15 8.48
C ALA A 144 -11.10 6.14 8.63
N MET A 145 -10.57 5.60 7.54
CA MET A 145 -9.40 4.71 7.55
C MET A 145 -8.08 5.47 7.64
N ILE A 146 -8.05 6.71 7.11
CA ILE A 146 -6.85 7.54 7.02
C ILE A 146 -6.68 8.39 8.28
N THR A 147 -7.77 8.96 8.78
CA THR A 147 -7.77 9.92 9.91
C THR A 147 -7.01 9.41 11.15
N PRO A 148 -7.14 8.14 11.60
CA PRO A 148 -6.41 7.65 12.78
C PRO A 148 -4.88 7.70 12.63
N LEU A 149 -4.37 7.41 11.43
CA LEU A 149 -2.94 7.54 11.11
C LEU A 149 -2.48 9.00 11.23
N LEU A 150 -3.25 9.93 10.65
CA LEU A 150 -2.95 11.35 10.69
C LEU A 150 -3.05 11.93 12.12
N LEU A 151 -3.98 11.45 12.94
CA LEU A 151 -4.07 11.78 14.36
C LEU A 151 -2.83 11.35 15.12
N ARG A 152 -2.31 10.14 14.85
CA ARG A 152 -1.06 9.64 15.44
C ARG A 152 0.12 10.50 15.02
N ILE A 153 0.25 10.83 13.72
CA ILE A 153 1.30 11.72 13.20
C ILE A 153 1.23 13.08 13.91
N ARG A 154 0.06 13.72 13.94
CA ARG A 154 -0.10 15.00 14.60
C ARG A 154 0.23 14.97 16.10
N LYS A 155 -0.15 13.90 16.80
CA LYS A 155 0.18 13.71 18.22
C LYS A 155 1.70 13.60 18.41
N CYS A 156 2.40 12.87 17.55
CA CYS A 156 3.85 12.74 17.57
C CYS A 156 4.53 14.11 17.36
N MET A 157 4.08 14.88 16.36
CA MET A 157 4.59 16.23 16.11
C MET A 157 4.39 17.18 17.29
N LYS A 158 3.20 17.17 17.89
CA LYS A 158 2.92 17.98 19.08
C LYS A 158 3.85 17.64 20.25
N GLN A 159 4.04 16.36 20.51
CA GLN A 159 4.92 15.91 21.57
C GLN A 159 6.35 16.33 21.30
N TRP A 160 6.84 16.14 20.06
CA TRP A 160 8.18 16.53 19.68
C TRP A 160 8.43 18.04 19.86
N LEU A 161 7.48 18.88 19.44
CA LEU A 161 7.56 20.34 19.59
C LEU A 161 7.57 20.77 21.06
N LEU A 162 6.77 20.13 21.92
CA LEU A 162 6.76 20.37 23.37
C LEU A 162 8.11 20.02 24.00
N ASP A 163 8.67 18.87 23.63
CA ASP A 163 9.91 18.34 24.24
C ASP A 163 11.16 19.13 23.80
N ARG A 164 11.21 19.56 22.53
CA ARG A 164 12.40 20.18 21.92
C ARG A 164 12.40 21.69 21.95
N LEU A 165 11.30 22.32 21.57
CA LEU A 165 11.21 23.77 21.41
C LEU A 165 10.56 24.44 22.62
N ARG A 166 10.12 23.70 23.63
CA ARG A 166 9.37 24.22 24.82
C ARG A 166 8.21 25.14 24.46
N LEU A 167 7.67 24.97 23.25
CA LEU A 167 6.54 25.74 22.76
C LEU A 167 5.26 25.21 23.42
N GLN A 168 4.88 25.79 24.55
CA GLN A 168 3.74 25.37 25.37
C GLN A 168 2.38 25.38 24.65
N GLN A 169 2.29 25.98 23.49
CA GLN A 169 1.05 26.10 22.70
C GLN A 169 1.30 26.14 21.19
N SER A 170 2.30 25.44 20.65
CA SER A 170 2.38 25.33 19.19
C SER A 170 1.19 24.57 18.67
N THR A 171 0.29 25.30 18.05
CA THR A 171 -0.86 24.71 17.36
C THR A 171 -0.37 24.09 16.08
N VAL A 172 -0.10 22.76 16.10
CA VAL A 172 0.11 21.99 14.87
C VAL A 172 -1.24 21.94 14.15
N ASN A 173 -1.56 23.01 13.43
CA ASN A 173 -2.81 23.18 12.70
C ASN A 173 -2.60 23.44 11.21
N HIS A 174 -1.36 23.68 10.77
CA HIS A 174 -0.97 23.81 9.38
C HIS A 174 -0.16 22.59 8.93
N VAL A 175 -0.15 22.29 7.63
CA VAL A 175 0.57 21.16 7.05
C VAL A 175 0.63 21.27 5.53
N CYS A 176 1.79 20.92 4.96
CA CYS A 176 1.92 20.62 3.55
C CYS A 176 1.73 19.11 3.33
N ILE A 177 0.79 18.79 2.47
CA ILE A 177 0.35 17.42 2.16
C ILE A 177 0.96 16.97 0.84
N GLY A 178 1.66 15.84 0.88
CA GLY A 178 2.17 15.19 -0.32
C GLY A 178 1.06 14.52 -1.12
N HIS A 179 1.14 14.63 -2.45
CA HIS A 179 0.28 13.89 -3.34
C HIS A 179 1.05 13.40 -4.56
N PRO A 180 0.69 12.23 -5.14
CA PRO A 180 1.28 11.78 -6.39
C PRO A 180 0.89 12.70 -7.54
N VAL A 181 1.60 12.59 -8.66
CA VAL A 181 1.24 13.32 -9.87
C VAL A 181 -0.15 12.93 -10.35
N ASN A 182 -0.46 11.63 -10.30
CA ASN A 182 -1.77 11.09 -10.63
C ASN A 182 -2.16 10.05 -9.59
N PHE A 183 -3.36 10.20 -9.02
CA PHE A 183 -3.96 9.13 -8.24
C PHE A 183 -4.44 7.99 -9.15
N GLU A 184 -4.42 6.76 -8.64
CA GLU A 184 -5.00 5.62 -9.35
C GLU A 184 -6.49 5.86 -9.60
N GLY A 185 -6.88 5.85 -10.88
CA GLY A 185 -8.27 6.02 -11.33
C GLY A 185 -8.31 6.39 -12.80
N SER A 186 -9.32 5.91 -13.52
CA SER A 186 -9.49 6.12 -14.96
C SER A 186 -10.48 7.24 -15.32
N GLU A 187 -11.13 7.83 -14.33
CA GLU A 187 -12.18 8.83 -14.56
C GLU A 187 -11.61 10.26 -14.55
N SER A 188 -12.16 11.12 -15.43
CA SER A 188 -11.83 12.54 -15.36
C SER A 188 -12.25 13.12 -14.01
N GLY A 189 -11.32 13.78 -13.30
CA GLY A 189 -11.56 14.31 -11.95
C GLY A 189 -11.12 13.41 -10.80
N SER A 190 -10.50 12.25 -11.06
CA SER A 190 -9.96 11.34 -10.04
C SER A 190 -9.02 12.06 -9.06
N ASN A 191 -8.11 12.89 -9.56
CA ASN A 191 -7.18 13.66 -8.73
C ASN A 191 -7.91 14.64 -7.80
N ARG A 192 -8.92 15.35 -8.29
CA ARG A 192 -9.70 16.29 -7.47
C ARG A 192 -10.48 15.57 -6.37
N THR A 193 -11.09 14.43 -6.69
CA THR A 193 -11.81 13.61 -5.70
C THR A 193 -10.85 13.11 -4.61
N ALA A 194 -9.68 12.60 -5.00
CA ALA A 194 -8.67 12.12 -4.07
C ALA A 194 -8.14 13.23 -3.15
N LEU A 195 -7.83 14.41 -3.70
CA LEU A 195 -7.37 15.56 -2.93
C LEU A 195 -8.44 16.02 -1.93
N ASN A 196 -9.73 16.04 -2.31
CA ASN A 196 -10.82 16.40 -1.41
C ASN A 196 -10.94 15.40 -0.24
N LEU A 197 -10.84 14.08 -0.51
CA LEU A 197 -10.89 13.06 0.54
C LEU A 197 -9.68 13.15 1.48
N LEU A 198 -8.48 13.42 0.95
CA LEU A 198 -7.30 13.69 1.76
C LEU A 198 -7.50 14.93 2.62
N SER A 199 -7.91 16.06 2.03
CA SER A 199 -8.19 17.30 2.76
C SER A 199 -9.18 17.08 3.90
N GLU A 200 -10.25 16.33 3.65
CA GLU A 200 -11.23 15.98 4.68
C GLU A 200 -10.58 15.15 5.82
N ALA A 201 -9.75 14.15 5.50
CA ALA A 201 -9.07 13.33 6.49
C ALA A 201 -8.12 14.16 7.38
N TYR A 202 -7.34 15.06 6.77
CA TYR A 202 -6.46 15.98 7.49
C TYR A 202 -7.25 16.98 8.35
N SER A 203 -8.39 17.48 7.87
CA SER A 203 -9.27 18.35 8.66
C SER A 203 -9.79 17.62 9.91
N HIS A 204 -10.25 16.38 9.77
CA HIS A 204 -10.67 15.54 10.91
C HIS A 204 -9.53 15.22 11.87
N ALA A 205 -8.30 15.14 11.38
CA ALA A 205 -7.11 15.00 12.23
C ALA A 205 -6.73 16.33 12.92
N GLY A 206 -7.39 17.45 12.59
CA GLY A 206 -7.20 18.75 13.20
C GLY A 206 -6.15 19.64 12.54
N PHE A 207 -5.84 19.39 11.29
CA PHE A 207 -5.07 20.31 10.43
C PHE A 207 -6.05 21.22 9.70
N SER A 208 -6.21 22.45 10.17
CA SER A 208 -7.17 23.41 9.62
C SER A 208 -6.61 24.25 8.48
N GLN A 209 -5.29 24.35 8.39
CA GLN A 209 -4.57 25.04 7.32
C GLN A 209 -3.79 24.02 6.53
N GLN A 210 -4.15 23.85 5.26
CA GLN A 210 -3.60 22.81 4.41
C GLN A 210 -3.06 23.41 3.13
N SER A 211 -1.91 22.95 2.72
CA SER A 211 -1.34 23.19 1.42
C SER A 211 -1.01 21.83 0.77
N PHE A 212 -0.96 21.80 -0.56
CA PHE A 212 -0.69 20.59 -1.31
C PHE A 212 0.56 20.77 -2.17
N TYR A 213 1.38 19.71 -2.25
CA TYR A 213 2.58 19.76 -3.05
C TYR A 213 2.90 18.38 -3.66
N PRO A 214 3.28 18.32 -4.95
CA PRO A 214 3.58 17.02 -5.60
C PRO A 214 4.79 16.32 -4.98
N GLU A 215 4.65 15.05 -4.67
CA GLU A 215 5.69 14.22 -4.03
C GLU A 215 7.04 14.24 -4.77
N PRO A 216 7.11 14.07 -6.11
CA PRO A 216 8.39 14.07 -6.80
C PRO A 216 9.08 15.45 -6.77
N ILE A 217 8.30 16.55 -6.72
CA ILE A 217 8.89 17.90 -6.59
C ILE A 217 9.41 18.08 -5.15
N ALA A 218 8.68 17.60 -4.15
CA ALA A 218 9.14 17.64 -2.77
C ALA A 218 10.45 16.88 -2.58
N ALA A 219 10.57 15.66 -3.14
CA ALA A 219 11.82 14.90 -3.10
C ALA A 219 13.00 15.66 -3.73
N ALA A 220 12.79 16.27 -4.90
CA ALA A 220 13.79 17.09 -5.55
C ALA A 220 14.18 18.33 -4.71
N LEU A 221 13.20 18.99 -4.10
CA LEU A 221 13.44 20.15 -3.23
C LEU A 221 14.26 19.77 -1.99
N SER A 222 13.98 18.62 -1.38
CA SER A 222 14.76 18.09 -0.27
C SER A 222 16.22 17.83 -0.66
N TYR A 223 16.44 17.20 -1.82
CA TYR A 223 17.80 16.98 -2.35
C TYR A 223 18.56 18.28 -2.54
N LEU A 224 17.95 19.28 -3.20
CA LEU A 224 18.59 20.54 -3.50
C LEU A 224 18.84 21.42 -2.28
N HIS A 225 18.01 21.29 -1.25
CA HIS A 225 18.27 21.93 0.05
C HIS A 225 19.57 21.38 0.67
N SER A 226 19.80 20.08 0.55
CA SER A 226 21.02 19.43 1.04
C SER A 226 22.25 19.68 0.13
N ASN A 227 22.03 20.14 -1.11
CA ASN A 227 23.06 20.36 -2.13
C ASN A 227 22.86 21.74 -2.81
N PRO A 228 23.16 22.85 -2.11
CA PRO A 228 22.82 24.21 -2.57
C PRO A 228 23.63 24.68 -3.81
N ASP A 229 24.81 24.09 -4.05
CA ASP A 229 25.72 24.49 -5.14
C ASP A 229 25.20 24.09 -6.54
N ALA A 230 24.10 23.37 -6.64
CA ALA A 230 23.47 23.01 -7.90
C ALA A 230 22.75 24.24 -8.49
N VAL A 231 23.41 24.97 -9.41
CA VAL A 231 22.86 26.14 -10.11
C VAL A 231 22.16 25.67 -11.39
N GLU A 232 21.07 26.34 -11.80
CA GLU A 232 20.28 26.09 -13.02
C GLU A 232 20.37 24.67 -13.59
N GLN A 233 19.54 23.74 -13.10
CA GLN A 233 19.57 22.34 -13.52
C GLN A 233 18.22 21.89 -14.02
N THR A 234 18.25 21.06 -15.07
CA THR A 234 17.10 20.23 -15.45
C THR A 234 17.22 18.88 -14.76
N LEU A 235 16.24 18.58 -13.93
CA LEU A 235 16.23 17.38 -13.09
C LEU A 235 15.11 16.42 -13.51
N LEU A 236 15.41 15.14 -13.46
CA LEU A 236 14.39 14.08 -13.49
C LEU A 236 14.24 13.53 -12.06
N ALA A 237 13.08 13.73 -11.45
CA ALA A 237 12.71 13.06 -10.22
C ALA A 237 12.03 11.74 -10.56
N VAL A 238 12.50 10.66 -9.96
CA VAL A 238 12.01 9.29 -10.13
C VAL A 238 11.56 8.77 -8.76
N ASP A 239 10.26 8.77 -8.53
CA ASP A 239 9.69 8.15 -7.32
C ASP A 239 9.10 6.78 -7.67
N PHE A 240 9.81 5.72 -7.30
CA PHE A 240 9.38 4.35 -7.51
C PHE A 240 8.95 3.73 -6.17
N GLY A 241 7.70 3.92 -5.85
CA GLY A 241 7.09 3.54 -4.58
C GLY A 241 6.55 2.12 -4.53
N GLY A 242 5.63 1.88 -3.57
CA GLY A 242 4.96 0.58 -3.42
C GLY A 242 3.85 0.33 -4.44
N GLY A 243 3.13 1.37 -4.86
CA GLY A 243 1.98 1.28 -5.77
C GLY A 243 2.19 1.91 -7.13
N THR A 244 2.98 2.98 -7.20
CA THR A 244 3.15 3.82 -8.39
C THR A 244 4.61 4.07 -8.70
N LEU A 245 4.85 4.36 -9.97
CA LEU A 245 6.05 5.02 -10.48
C LEU A 245 5.65 6.41 -10.95
N ASP A 246 6.17 7.43 -10.28
CA ASP A 246 5.91 8.83 -10.58
C ASP A 246 7.20 9.49 -11.08
N LEU A 247 7.16 10.05 -12.30
CA LEU A 247 8.25 10.72 -12.96
C LEU A 247 7.92 12.20 -13.15
N CYS A 248 8.88 13.08 -12.85
CA CYS A 248 8.71 14.51 -13.02
C CYS A 248 9.99 15.14 -13.55
N VAL A 249 9.92 15.85 -14.68
CA VAL A 249 11.01 16.69 -15.15
C VAL A 249 10.79 18.11 -14.69
N LEU A 250 11.80 18.62 -13.99
CA LEU A 250 11.82 19.93 -13.35
C LEU A 250 12.96 20.76 -13.91
N LYS A 251 12.72 22.05 -14.08
CA LYS A 251 13.78 23.04 -14.32
C LYS A 251 13.90 23.92 -13.10
N ARG A 252 15.08 23.96 -12.49
CA ARG A 252 15.40 24.90 -11.43
C ARG A 252 15.78 26.25 -12.07
N THR A 253 15.24 27.34 -11.55
CA THR A 253 15.58 28.71 -11.88
C THR A 253 15.82 29.45 -10.58
N GLN A 254 17.09 29.77 -10.27
CA GLN A 254 17.52 30.45 -9.03
C GLN A 254 16.81 29.94 -7.75
N ASP A 255 15.64 30.49 -7.42
CA ASP A 255 14.92 30.18 -6.19
C ASP A 255 13.63 29.36 -6.40
N ASP A 256 13.33 28.95 -7.64
CA ASP A 256 12.06 28.27 -7.94
C ASP A 256 12.22 27.08 -8.89
N PHE A 257 11.15 26.26 -8.98
CA PHE A 257 11.05 25.12 -9.87
C PHE A 257 9.90 25.30 -10.84
N THR A 258 10.20 25.07 -12.13
CA THR A 258 9.16 24.94 -13.15
C THR A 258 9.03 23.47 -13.51
N VAL A 259 7.81 22.92 -13.37
CA VAL A 259 7.48 21.59 -13.86
C VAL A 259 7.38 21.62 -15.37
N ILE A 260 8.25 20.88 -16.05
CA ILE A 260 8.23 20.75 -17.51
C ILE A 260 7.18 19.73 -17.91
N ALA A 261 7.21 18.55 -17.32
CA ALA A 261 6.20 17.51 -17.52
C ALA A 261 6.22 16.51 -16.37
N THR A 262 5.13 15.75 -16.28
CA THR A 262 4.94 14.65 -15.31
C THR A 262 4.42 13.42 -16.02
N HIS A 263 4.78 12.23 -15.53
CA HIS A 263 4.27 10.96 -16.00
C HIS A 263 4.16 9.99 -14.82
N GLY A 264 3.00 9.39 -14.63
CA GLY A 264 2.76 8.43 -13.57
C GLY A 264 2.08 7.19 -14.12
N ILE A 265 2.53 6.01 -13.68
CA ILE A 265 1.94 4.72 -14.01
C ILE A 265 1.71 3.89 -12.76
N ALA A 266 0.72 2.99 -12.80
CA ALA A 266 0.40 2.05 -11.71
C ALA A 266 1.39 0.87 -11.73
N LEU A 267 2.67 1.15 -11.45
CA LEU A 267 3.77 0.20 -11.38
C LEU A 267 4.49 0.42 -10.05
N GLY A 268 4.63 -0.62 -9.23
CA GLY A 268 5.25 -0.45 -7.92
C GLY A 268 5.66 -1.76 -7.26
N GLY A 269 6.19 -1.67 -6.05
CA GLY A 269 6.67 -2.80 -5.26
C GLY A 269 5.62 -3.87 -5.00
N ASP A 270 4.34 -3.51 -4.91
CA ASP A 270 3.26 -4.48 -4.71
C ASP A 270 3.06 -5.37 -5.95
N HIS A 271 3.32 -4.85 -7.17
CA HIS A 271 3.32 -5.68 -8.39
C HIS A 271 4.47 -6.67 -8.37
N ILE A 272 5.65 -6.23 -7.95
CA ILE A 272 6.82 -7.11 -7.75
C ILE A 272 6.49 -8.23 -6.75
N ASP A 273 5.86 -7.91 -5.62
CA ASP A 273 5.47 -8.90 -4.61
C ASP A 273 4.53 -9.97 -5.18
N GLN A 274 3.57 -9.57 -6.04
CA GLN A 274 2.68 -10.50 -6.73
C GLN A 274 3.42 -11.40 -7.73
N LEU A 275 4.42 -10.87 -8.46
CA LEU A 275 5.25 -11.68 -9.37
C LEU A 275 6.09 -12.70 -8.59
N LEU A 276 6.67 -12.30 -7.47
CA LEU A 276 7.39 -13.21 -6.58
C LEU A 276 6.45 -14.32 -6.07
N PHE A 277 5.25 -13.97 -5.63
CA PHE A 277 4.26 -14.96 -5.20
C PHE A 277 3.95 -15.96 -6.32
N LYS A 278 3.66 -15.47 -7.53
CA LYS A 278 3.35 -16.32 -8.69
C LYS A 278 4.51 -17.23 -9.10
N LYS A 279 5.73 -16.74 -9.05
CA LYS A 279 6.90 -17.45 -9.59
C LYS A 279 7.59 -18.36 -8.57
N LEU A 280 7.64 -17.96 -7.30
CA LEU A 280 8.32 -18.70 -6.25
C LEU A 280 7.36 -19.62 -5.47
N ILE A 281 6.17 -19.13 -5.16
CA ILE A 281 5.28 -19.81 -4.22
C ILE A 281 4.25 -20.71 -4.93
N PHE A 282 3.60 -20.26 -6.00
CA PHE A 282 2.57 -21.06 -6.68
C PHE A 282 3.04 -22.45 -7.10
N PRO A 283 4.27 -22.65 -7.64
CA PRO A 283 4.77 -23.99 -7.95
C PRO A 283 4.85 -24.91 -6.73
N LEU A 284 5.15 -24.34 -5.55
CA LEU A 284 5.22 -25.06 -4.28
C LEU A 284 3.84 -25.38 -3.68
N LEU A 285 2.81 -24.71 -4.17
CA LEU A 285 1.41 -24.90 -3.80
C LEU A 285 0.63 -25.79 -4.80
N GLY A 286 1.30 -26.36 -5.83
CA GLY A 286 0.72 -27.27 -6.78
C GLY A 286 0.28 -26.66 -8.11
N LYS A 287 0.71 -25.41 -8.45
CA LYS A 287 0.48 -24.87 -9.78
C LYS A 287 1.25 -25.67 -10.83
N GLY A 288 0.53 -26.08 -11.88
CA GLY A 288 1.08 -26.90 -12.98
C GLY A 288 1.00 -28.41 -12.74
N GLU A 289 0.61 -28.84 -11.54
CA GLU A 289 0.43 -30.26 -11.25
C GLU A 289 -0.81 -30.84 -11.91
N ARG A 290 -0.81 -32.15 -12.12
CA ARG A 290 -1.93 -32.89 -12.71
C ARG A 290 -2.75 -33.58 -11.62
N TRP A 291 -4.00 -33.85 -11.92
CA TRP A 291 -4.86 -34.63 -11.07
C TRP A 291 -5.73 -35.57 -11.86
N LYS A 292 -6.15 -36.64 -11.21
CA LYS A 292 -7.04 -37.63 -11.75
C LYS A 292 -8.44 -37.41 -11.20
N ARG A 293 -9.41 -37.31 -12.09
CA ARG A 293 -10.84 -37.24 -11.73
C ARG A 293 -11.53 -38.56 -12.13
N ALA A 294 -12.48 -38.98 -11.32
CA ALA A 294 -13.39 -40.06 -11.72
C ALA A 294 -14.24 -39.53 -12.90
N GLY A 295 -14.15 -40.19 -14.06
CA GLY A 295 -15.06 -40.03 -15.17
C GLY A 295 -16.11 -41.15 -15.14
N GLU A 296 -17.10 -41.08 -16.05
CA GLU A 296 -18.18 -42.09 -16.08
C GLU A 296 -17.66 -43.50 -16.36
N ASP A 297 -16.67 -43.65 -17.25
CA ASP A 297 -16.12 -44.95 -17.64
C ASP A 297 -14.61 -45.12 -17.38
N ARG A 298 -13.91 -44.06 -17.02
CA ARG A 298 -12.45 -44.08 -16.82
C ARG A 298 -11.95 -42.88 -16.00
N GLU A 299 -10.79 -43.03 -15.40
CA GLU A 299 -10.07 -41.87 -14.84
C GLU A 299 -9.61 -40.92 -15.95
N ILE A 300 -9.89 -39.63 -15.75
CA ILE A 300 -9.44 -38.56 -16.63
C ILE A 300 -8.35 -37.79 -15.90
N GLU A 301 -7.17 -37.74 -16.51
CA GLU A 301 -6.05 -36.96 -16.01
C GLU A 301 -6.01 -35.57 -16.68
N THR A 302 -6.11 -34.51 -15.88
CA THR A 302 -6.09 -33.12 -16.36
C THR A 302 -5.13 -32.29 -15.50
N VAL A 303 -4.79 -31.09 -15.95
CA VAL A 303 -4.06 -30.13 -15.09
C VAL A 303 -5.01 -29.70 -13.97
N PHE A 304 -4.46 -29.60 -12.74
CA PHE A 304 -5.22 -29.06 -11.60
C PHE A 304 -5.62 -27.62 -11.89
N PRO A 305 -6.89 -27.21 -11.68
CA PRO A 305 -7.38 -25.88 -12.03
C PRO A 305 -6.93 -24.83 -11.01
N PHE A 306 -5.60 -24.63 -10.91
CA PHE A 306 -4.99 -23.71 -9.96
C PHE A 306 -5.40 -22.25 -10.22
N GLU A 307 -5.77 -21.92 -11.45
CA GLU A 307 -6.22 -20.58 -11.87
C GLU A 307 -7.42 -20.09 -11.05
N GLU A 308 -8.28 -21.01 -10.59
CA GLU A 308 -9.43 -20.68 -9.74
C GLU A 308 -9.02 -20.14 -8.36
N TYR A 309 -7.78 -20.38 -7.92
CA TYR A 309 -7.23 -19.96 -6.63
C TYR A 309 -6.39 -18.68 -6.74
N GLU A 310 -5.78 -18.41 -7.90
CA GLU A 310 -4.73 -17.41 -8.07
C GLU A 310 -5.14 -16.02 -7.62
N GLU A 311 -6.28 -15.51 -8.10
CA GLU A 311 -6.75 -14.16 -7.79
C GLU A 311 -6.96 -13.97 -6.29
N LEU A 312 -7.57 -14.96 -5.63
CA LEU A 312 -7.84 -14.91 -4.20
C LEU A 312 -6.56 -15.07 -3.37
N LEU A 313 -5.59 -15.86 -3.82
CA LEU A 313 -4.29 -16.02 -3.16
C LEU A 313 -3.47 -14.73 -3.20
N LEU A 314 -3.50 -14.01 -4.32
CA LEU A 314 -2.77 -12.74 -4.49
C LEU A 314 -3.38 -11.60 -3.67
N ASN A 315 -4.62 -11.75 -3.25
CA ASN A 315 -5.30 -10.76 -2.41
C ASN A 315 -5.53 -11.32 -1.00
N TRP A 316 -4.50 -11.21 -0.17
CA TRP A 316 -4.52 -11.72 1.21
C TRP A 316 -5.74 -11.26 2.02
N ALA A 317 -6.31 -10.07 1.72
CA ALA A 317 -7.46 -9.54 2.45
C ALA A 317 -8.77 -10.32 2.22
N VAL A 318 -8.87 -11.05 1.10
CA VAL A 318 -10.04 -11.85 0.74
C VAL A 318 -9.73 -13.34 0.56
N SER A 319 -8.48 -13.76 0.79
CA SER A 319 -8.04 -15.16 0.64
C SER A 319 -8.82 -16.14 1.52
N TYR A 320 -9.44 -15.67 2.62
CA TYR A 320 -10.35 -16.47 3.45
C TYR A 320 -11.51 -17.09 2.65
N MET A 321 -11.91 -16.49 1.51
CA MET A 321 -12.95 -17.03 0.64
C MET A 321 -12.61 -18.41 0.05
N LEU A 322 -11.32 -18.73 -0.03
CA LEU A 322 -10.86 -20.08 -0.45
C LEU A 322 -11.24 -21.19 0.53
N ASN A 323 -11.71 -20.87 1.74
CA ASN A 323 -12.20 -21.89 2.70
C ASN A 323 -13.55 -22.53 2.32
N GLN A 324 -14.18 -22.11 1.22
CA GLN A 324 -15.39 -22.74 0.70
C GLN A 324 -15.10 -24.17 0.23
N ASN A 325 -16.09 -25.08 0.40
CA ASN A 325 -15.96 -26.48 0.02
C ASN A 325 -15.56 -26.68 -1.45
N LYS A 326 -16.01 -25.81 -2.35
CA LYS A 326 -15.64 -25.87 -3.79
C LYS A 326 -14.14 -25.80 -4.03
N TYR A 327 -13.38 -25.12 -3.15
CA TYR A 327 -11.93 -25.03 -3.21
C TYR A 327 -11.23 -26.08 -2.34
N THR A 328 -11.75 -26.33 -1.12
CA THR A 328 -11.07 -27.21 -0.17
C THR A 328 -11.29 -28.70 -0.47
N THR A 329 -12.44 -29.10 -1.05
CA THR A 329 -12.72 -30.50 -1.38
C THR A 329 -11.75 -31.06 -2.41
N PRO A 330 -11.44 -30.39 -3.55
CA PRO A 330 -10.44 -30.88 -4.49
C PRO A 330 -9.04 -31.03 -3.87
N LEU A 331 -8.65 -30.12 -2.96
CA LEU A 331 -7.37 -30.21 -2.26
C LEU A 331 -7.32 -31.44 -1.34
N MET A 332 -8.41 -31.68 -0.58
CA MET A 332 -8.49 -32.87 0.29
C MET A 332 -8.40 -34.17 -0.50
N GLN A 333 -9.03 -34.26 -1.67
CA GLN A 333 -8.93 -35.41 -2.56
C GLN A 333 -7.47 -35.62 -3.02
N LYS A 334 -6.78 -34.57 -3.43
CA LYS A 334 -5.36 -34.63 -3.81
C LYS A 334 -4.45 -35.02 -2.64
N ILE A 335 -4.69 -34.52 -1.45
CA ILE A 335 -3.89 -34.87 -0.26
C ILE A 335 -4.06 -36.35 0.12
N GLN A 336 -5.26 -36.90 -0.10
CA GLN A 336 -5.56 -38.32 0.19
C GLN A 336 -5.03 -39.26 -0.89
N SER A 337 -4.73 -38.76 -2.08
CA SER A 337 -4.08 -39.55 -3.14
C SER A 337 -2.65 -39.92 -2.71
N ALA A 338 -2.14 -41.01 -3.26
CA ALA A 338 -0.75 -41.47 -3.04
C ALA A 338 0.26 -40.74 -3.95
N ASP A 339 -0.14 -39.63 -4.59
CA ASP A 339 0.67 -38.90 -5.55
C ASP A 339 1.84 -38.20 -4.86
N GLU A 340 2.96 -38.08 -5.57
CA GLU A 340 4.20 -37.46 -5.06
C GLU A 340 3.99 -35.95 -4.74
N ASP A 341 3.09 -35.30 -5.46
CA ASP A 341 2.78 -33.87 -5.33
C ASP A 341 1.86 -33.54 -4.14
N ARG A 342 1.37 -34.53 -3.41
CA ARG A 342 0.44 -34.33 -2.26
C ARG A 342 0.94 -33.29 -1.24
N GLY A 343 2.26 -33.16 -1.06
CA GLY A 343 2.88 -32.18 -0.16
C GLY A 343 2.60 -30.75 -0.58
N LYS A 344 2.59 -30.47 -1.88
CA LYS A 344 2.28 -29.14 -2.44
C LYS A 344 0.82 -28.75 -2.15
N PHE A 345 -0.11 -29.67 -2.35
CA PHE A 345 -1.52 -29.45 -2.06
C PHE A 345 -1.80 -29.36 -0.57
N ARG A 346 -1.00 -30.03 0.25
CA ARG A 346 -1.06 -29.87 1.71
C ARG A 346 -0.69 -28.45 2.12
N ARG A 347 0.40 -27.90 1.57
CA ARG A 347 0.81 -26.51 1.79
C ARG A 347 -0.30 -25.52 1.38
N LEU A 348 -0.91 -25.72 0.19
CA LEU A 348 -2.02 -24.87 -0.25
C LEU A 348 -3.22 -24.96 0.70
N TYR A 349 -3.57 -26.17 1.13
CA TYR A 349 -4.65 -26.39 2.09
C TYR A 349 -4.37 -25.72 3.43
N ASP A 350 -3.16 -25.87 3.99
CA ASP A 350 -2.76 -25.30 5.26
C ASP A 350 -2.72 -23.76 5.17
N LEU A 351 -2.22 -23.20 4.05
CA LEU A 351 -2.25 -21.75 3.79
C LEU A 351 -3.68 -21.20 3.86
N ILE A 352 -4.62 -21.89 3.20
CA ILE A 352 -6.04 -21.48 3.16
C ILE A 352 -6.66 -21.66 4.56
N LYS A 353 -6.47 -22.83 5.15
CA LYS A 353 -7.16 -23.25 6.39
C LYS A 353 -6.77 -22.41 7.60
N HIS A 354 -5.52 -22.00 7.67
CA HIS A 354 -4.95 -21.22 8.78
C HIS A 354 -4.73 -19.75 8.45
N ASN A 355 -5.23 -19.29 7.28
CA ASN A 355 -5.14 -17.88 6.87
C ASN A 355 -3.70 -17.35 6.81
N TYR A 356 -2.77 -18.11 6.24
CA TYR A 356 -1.34 -17.73 6.17
C TYR A 356 -0.99 -16.80 5.01
N SER A 357 -1.94 -16.40 4.15
CA SER A 357 -1.67 -15.57 2.96
C SER A 357 -0.91 -14.29 3.29
N TYR A 358 -1.24 -13.64 4.42
CA TYR A 358 -0.53 -12.42 4.81
C TYR A 358 0.92 -12.68 5.22
N LEU A 359 1.20 -13.81 5.90
CA LEU A 359 2.58 -14.19 6.26
C LEU A 359 3.44 -14.40 5.01
N VAL A 360 2.89 -15.08 4.00
CA VAL A 360 3.59 -15.27 2.73
C VAL A 360 3.92 -13.94 2.07
N VAL A 361 2.94 -13.03 1.99
CA VAL A 361 3.17 -11.69 1.41
C VAL A 361 4.22 -10.91 2.21
N GLN A 362 4.21 -11.01 3.53
CA GLN A 362 5.20 -10.34 4.38
C GLN A 362 6.61 -10.90 4.16
N ALA A 363 6.75 -12.22 4.12
CA ALA A 363 8.02 -12.89 3.86
C ALA A 363 8.60 -12.52 2.47
N LEU A 364 7.75 -12.42 1.44
CA LEU A 364 8.17 -11.98 0.11
C LEU A 364 8.60 -10.50 0.08
N LYS A 365 7.99 -9.62 0.87
CA LYS A 365 8.42 -8.23 1.00
C LYS A 365 9.80 -8.13 1.68
N GLU A 366 10.05 -8.95 2.67
CA GLU A 366 11.34 -9.03 3.36
C GLU A 366 12.41 -9.59 2.42
N LEU A 367 12.12 -10.68 1.69
CA LEU A 367 12.99 -11.24 0.65
C LEU A 367 13.39 -10.17 -0.40
N LYS A 368 12.41 -9.43 -0.91
CA LYS A 368 12.64 -8.34 -1.88
C LYS A 368 13.56 -7.26 -1.32
N ALA A 369 13.34 -6.85 -0.08
CA ALA A 369 14.16 -5.83 0.57
C ALA A 369 15.60 -6.34 0.78
N GLU A 370 15.78 -7.59 1.20
CA GLU A 370 17.09 -8.20 1.38
C GLU A 370 17.83 -8.35 0.04
N LEU A 371 17.16 -8.79 -1.04
CA LEU A 371 17.74 -8.89 -2.38
C LEU A 371 18.13 -7.54 -2.98
N SER A 372 17.58 -6.43 -2.49
CA SER A 372 18.05 -5.10 -2.87
C SER A 372 19.42 -4.77 -2.27
N ALA A 373 19.79 -5.40 -1.16
CA ALA A 373 21.07 -5.18 -0.46
C ALA A 373 22.11 -6.30 -0.69
N THR A 374 21.65 -7.56 -0.82
CA THR A 374 22.50 -8.76 -0.92
C THR A 374 22.35 -9.44 -2.27
N HIS A 375 23.33 -10.30 -2.64
CA HIS A 375 23.27 -11.09 -3.88
C HIS A 375 22.40 -12.35 -3.75
N GLU A 376 22.18 -12.81 -2.54
CA GLU A 376 21.32 -13.96 -2.21
C GLU A 376 20.54 -13.63 -0.95
N ALA A 377 19.30 -14.12 -0.87
CA ALA A 377 18.44 -13.98 0.30
C ALA A 377 17.70 -15.30 0.58
N TYR A 378 17.30 -15.47 1.83
CA TYR A 378 16.67 -16.68 2.32
C TYR A 378 15.20 -16.43 2.60
N LEU A 379 14.33 -17.17 1.90
CA LEU A 379 12.90 -17.17 2.17
C LEU A 379 12.57 -18.37 3.06
N ASP A 380 12.12 -18.10 4.26
CA ASP A 380 11.68 -19.09 5.24
C ASP A 380 10.24 -18.83 5.67
N ILE A 381 9.36 -19.82 5.46
CA ILE A 381 7.95 -19.79 5.89
C ILE A 381 7.67 -21.11 6.62
N PRO A 382 8.04 -21.22 7.90
CA PRO A 382 7.96 -22.46 8.67
C PRO A 382 6.55 -23.05 8.72
N GLU A 383 5.52 -22.18 8.77
CA GLU A 383 4.11 -22.59 8.81
C GLU A 383 3.67 -23.40 7.59
N LEU A 384 4.41 -23.29 6.49
CA LEU A 384 4.13 -23.98 5.23
C LEU A 384 5.26 -24.95 4.84
N ASP A 385 6.27 -25.13 5.67
CA ASP A 385 7.44 -25.94 5.34
C ASP A 385 8.04 -25.51 3.98
N ILE A 386 8.26 -24.20 3.83
CA ILE A 386 8.86 -23.60 2.63
C ILE A 386 10.17 -22.94 3.02
N GLU A 387 11.25 -23.41 2.43
CA GLU A 387 12.58 -22.84 2.51
C GLU A 387 13.16 -22.70 1.10
N LEU A 388 13.59 -21.51 0.73
CA LEU A 388 14.20 -21.23 -0.58
C LEU A 388 15.38 -20.28 -0.42
N VAL A 389 16.44 -20.53 -1.14
CA VAL A 389 17.48 -19.55 -1.42
C VAL A 389 17.19 -18.93 -2.78
N VAL A 390 17.12 -17.60 -2.84
CA VAL A 390 16.83 -16.87 -4.07
C VAL A 390 18.01 -15.95 -4.36
N SER A 391 18.59 -16.09 -5.54
CA SER A 391 19.65 -15.17 -5.99
C SER A 391 19.04 -13.88 -6.58
N ARG A 392 19.84 -12.81 -6.58
CA ARG A 392 19.46 -11.54 -7.24
C ARG A 392 19.18 -11.75 -8.73
N ASP A 393 19.96 -12.56 -9.43
CA ASP A 393 19.74 -12.86 -10.85
C ASP A 393 18.38 -13.54 -11.09
N GLN A 394 17.99 -14.47 -10.21
CA GLN A 394 16.66 -15.08 -10.28
C GLN A 394 15.55 -14.05 -10.00
N PHE A 395 15.74 -13.19 -9.01
CA PHE A 395 14.80 -12.11 -8.69
C PHE A 395 14.64 -11.17 -9.88
N GLU A 396 15.73 -10.69 -10.48
CA GLU A 396 15.72 -9.79 -11.62
C GLU A 396 15.09 -10.43 -12.86
N ALA A 397 15.34 -11.73 -13.08
CA ALA A 397 14.66 -12.49 -14.14
C ALA A 397 13.13 -12.55 -13.90
N ILE A 398 12.68 -12.71 -12.66
CA ILE A 398 11.25 -12.73 -12.30
C ILE A 398 10.59 -11.38 -12.59
N ILE A 399 11.28 -10.28 -12.29
CA ILE A 399 10.74 -8.91 -12.43
C ILE A 399 11.10 -8.24 -13.77
N ALA A 400 11.66 -8.98 -14.73
CA ALA A 400 12.14 -8.43 -16.02
C ALA A 400 11.07 -7.64 -16.79
N GLU A 401 9.79 -7.98 -16.65
CA GLU A 401 8.68 -7.24 -17.24
C GLU A 401 8.52 -5.86 -16.56
N VAL A 402 8.57 -5.81 -15.24
CA VAL A 402 8.51 -4.56 -14.47
C VAL A 402 9.67 -3.64 -14.83
N LEU A 403 10.87 -4.20 -15.02
CA LEU A 403 12.05 -3.43 -15.41
C LEU A 403 11.91 -2.84 -16.82
N ARG A 404 11.34 -3.59 -17.77
CA ARG A 404 11.04 -3.05 -19.11
C ARG A 404 9.99 -1.94 -19.06
N ASP A 405 8.92 -2.12 -18.29
CA ASP A 405 7.87 -1.12 -18.15
C ASP A 405 8.42 0.16 -17.49
N PHE A 406 9.33 0.00 -16.51
CA PHE A 406 10.04 1.10 -15.88
C PHE A 406 10.86 1.88 -16.90
N GLU A 407 11.70 1.19 -17.70
CA GLU A 407 12.52 1.83 -18.73
C GLU A 407 11.64 2.55 -19.78
N GLN A 408 10.57 1.91 -20.23
CA GLN A 408 9.62 2.51 -21.16
C GLN A 408 8.96 3.77 -20.59
N ALA A 409 8.61 3.78 -19.31
CA ALA A 409 8.03 4.95 -18.66
C ALA A 409 9.02 6.13 -18.65
N VAL A 410 10.31 5.88 -18.39
CA VAL A 410 11.36 6.90 -18.46
C VAL A 410 11.51 7.44 -19.89
N GLN A 411 11.52 6.56 -20.90
CA GLN A 411 11.60 6.97 -22.31
C GLN A 411 10.37 7.77 -22.74
N GLN A 412 9.16 7.35 -22.32
CA GLN A 412 7.92 8.10 -22.58
C GLN A 412 7.94 9.48 -21.92
N MET A 413 8.52 9.59 -20.73
CA MET A 413 8.68 10.87 -20.06
C MET A 413 9.58 11.81 -20.86
N LEU A 414 10.74 11.34 -21.33
CA LEU A 414 11.65 12.13 -22.17
C LEU A 414 10.97 12.56 -23.48
N PHE A 415 10.25 11.64 -24.12
CA PHE A 415 9.48 11.95 -25.33
C PHE A 415 8.43 13.05 -25.09
N LYS A 416 7.70 12.96 -23.98
CA LYS A 416 6.69 13.95 -23.58
C LYS A 416 7.28 15.33 -23.35
N CYS A 417 8.50 15.40 -22.79
CA CYS A 417 9.24 16.65 -22.60
C CYS A 417 9.90 17.16 -23.89
N GLN A 418 9.97 16.36 -24.95
CA GLN A 418 10.79 16.62 -26.13
C GLN A 418 12.26 16.83 -25.78
N MET A 419 12.78 16.07 -24.83
CA MET A 419 14.15 16.19 -24.31
C MET A 419 14.92 14.90 -24.54
N SER A 420 16.24 15.05 -24.75
CA SER A 420 17.19 13.94 -24.77
C SER A 420 17.79 13.70 -23.36
N THR A 421 18.41 12.54 -23.17
CA THR A 421 19.08 12.18 -21.91
C THR A 421 20.21 13.12 -21.54
N GLU A 422 20.89 13.75 -22.56
CA GLU A 422 21.95 14.72 -22.33
C GLU A 422 21.44 16.01 -21.69
N GLN A 423 20.21 16.42 -22.01
CA GLN A 423 19.58 17.63 -21.47
C GLN A 423 19.14 17.48 -20.00
N ILE A 424 18.96 16.26 -19.50
CA ILE A 424 18.80 15.99 -18.09
C ILE A 424 20.19 16.06 -17.43
N GLN A 425 20.34 16.91 -16.43
CA GLN A 425 21.61 17.16 -15.76
C GLN A 425 21.74 16.38 -14.45
N LEU A 426 20.60 16.03 -13.83
CA LEU A 426 20.52 15.30 -12.57
C LEU A 426 19.29 14.40 -12.56
N VAL A 427 19.46 13.17 -12.07
CA VAL A 427 18.36 12.23 -11.83
C VAL A 427 18.32 11.92 -10.33
N VAL A 428 17.25 12.33 -9.66
CA VAL A 428 17.02 12.06 -8.23
C VAL A 428 16.07 10.89 -8.12
N ARG A 429 16.54 9.74 -7.60
CA ARG A 429 15.72 8.58 -7.37
C ARG A 429 15.32 8.47 -5.89
N THR A 430 14.05 8.20 -5.67
CA THR A 430 13.41 7.98 -4.35
C THR A 430 12.39 6.86 -4.42
N GLY A 431 11.78 6.52 -3.28
CA GLY A 431 10.85 5.41 -3.18
C GLY A 431 11.54 4.06 -2.97
N GLY A 432 10.93 3.17 -2.18
CA GLY A 432 11.54 1.90 -1.76
C GLY A 432 11.88 0.95 -2.92
N SER A 433 11.12 0.96 -4.02
CA SER A 433 11.40 0.13 -5.19
C SER A 433 12.56 0.65 -6.04
N SER A 434 12.95 1.91 -5.88
CA SER A 434 14.14 2.48 -6.54
C SER A 434 15.47 1.93 -5.98
N LEU A 435 15.42 1.23 -4.83
CA LEU A 435 16.60 0.59 -4.22
C LEU A 435 17.00 -0.70 -4.95
N ILE A 436 16.15 -1.25 -5.81
CA ILE A 436 16.45 -2.45 -6.59
C ILE A 436 17.64 -2.15 -7.53
N PRO A 437 18.74 -2.95 -7.46
CA PRO A 437 19.95 -2.70 -8.23
C PRO A 437 19.72 -2.55 -9.74
N ALA A 438 18.91 -3.42 -10.34
CA ALA A 438 18.58 -3.33 -11.77
C ALA A 438 17.86 -2.03 -12.16
N VAL A 439 17.05 -1.44 -11.27
CA VAL A 439 16.44 -0.10 -11.50
C VAL A 439 17.51 0.97 -11.56
N ARG A 440 18.49 0.91 -10.65
CA ARG A 440 19.63 1.82 -10.66
C ARG A 440 20.45 1.66 -11.94
N GLU A 441 20.75 0.42 -12.35
CA GLU A 441 21.54 0.14 -13.56
C GLU A 441 20.87 0.67 -14.83
N ILE A 442 19.55 0.57 -14.95
CA ILE A 442 18.78 1.16 -16.05
C ILE A 442 18.98 2.69 -16.06
N LEU A 443 18.83 3.34 -14.91
CA LEU A 443 19.02 4.79 -14.82
C LEU A 443 20.47 5.20 -15.09
N ASP A 444 21.45 4.48 -14.54
CA ASP A 444 22.89 4.77 -14.77
C ASP A 444 23.29 4.57 -16.24
N THR A 445 22.61 3.62 -16.94
CA THR A 445 22.81 3.39 -18.39
C THR A 445 22.22 4.54 -19.22
N LEU A 446 21.03 5.00 -18.88
CA LEU A 446 20.34 6.10 -19.58
C LEU A 446 20.97 7.47 -19.28
N PHE A 447 21.47 7.66 -18.07
CA PHE A 447 21.98 8.94 -17.55
C PHE A 447 23.35 8.77 -16.86
N PRO A 448 24.41 8.43 -17.60
CA PRO A 448 25.72 8.11 -17.01
C PRO A 448 26.26 9.24 -16.12
N GLY A 449 26.57 8.91 -14.86
CA GLY A 449 27.16 9.85 -13.88
C GLY A 449 26.22 10.96 -13.38
N LYS A 450 24.91 10.87 -13.68
CA LYS A 450 23.93 11.88 -13.29
C LYS A 450 22.93 11.38 -12.24
N VAL A 451 22.95 10.09 -11.90
CA VAL A 451 21.99 9.47 -10.99
C VAL A 451 22.46 9.60 -9.55
N VAL A 452 21.59 10.14 -8.70
CA VAL A 452 21.83 10.24 -7.27
C VAL A 452 20.68 9.58 -6.50
N GLU A 453 21.04 8.93 -5.41
CA GLU A 453 20.08 8.44 -4.44
C GLU A 453 19.81 9.54 -3.40
N HIS A 454 18.54 9.80 -3.12
CA HIS A 454 18.16 10.70 -2.06
C HIS A 454 17.12 10.01 -1.21
N ASP A 455 17.34 9.99 0.09
CA ASP A 455 16.61 9.19 1.10
C ASP A 455 15.25 8.64 0.60
N PRO A 456 15.16 7.33 0.32
CA PRO A 456 14.03 6.76 -0.42
C PRO A 456 12.70 6.80 0.34
N PHE A 457 12.73 7.11 1.63
CA PHE A 457 11.55 7.04 2.49
C PHE A 457 11.15 8.37 3.14
N THR A 458 12.09 9.29 3.35
CA THR A 458 11.82 10.52 4.13
C THR A 458 12.01 11.81 3.34
N SER A 459 12.62 11.74 2.14
CA SER A 459 12.89 12.90 1.29
C SER A 459 11.64 13.69 0.93
N VAL A 460 10.52 13.00 0.66
CA VAL A 460 9.25 13.64 0.34
C VAL A 460 8.76 14.48 1.51
N ALA A 461 8.65 13.90 2.72
CA ALA A 461 8.20 14.63 3.90
C ALA A 461 9.10 15.83 4.23
N ALA A 462 10.42 15.66 4.08
CA ALA A 462 11.40 16.74 4.24
C ALA A 462 11.16 17.88 3.24
N GLY A 463 11.00 17.55 1.97
CA GLY A 463 10.74 18.53 0.92
C GLY A 463 9.40 19.26 1.08
N LEU A 464 8.36 18.56 1.57
CA LEU A 464 7.07 19.16 1.90
C LEU A 464 7.21 20.21 3.02
N ALA A 465 7.98 19.90 4.06
CA ALA A 465 8.24 20.83 5.15
C ALA A 465 9.00 22.08 4.67
N ILE A 466 10.00 21.90 3.80
CA ILE A 466 10.75 22.99 3.17
C ILE A 466 9.83 23.83 2.29
N ALA A 467 8.96 23.20 1.48
CA ALA A 467 8.04 23.89 0.58
C ALA A 467 7.05 24.79 1.36
N GLU A 468 6.53 24.27 2.47
CA GLU A 468 5.62 25.03 3.33
C GLU A 468 6.33 26.22 3.98
N PHE A 469 7.49 26.00 4.58
CA PHE A 469 8.28 27.06 5.22
C PHE A 469 8.58 28.22 4.28
N ASN A 470 8.92 27.90 3.01
CA ASN A 470 9.25 28.90 1.98
C ASN A 470 8.01 29.49 1.28
N GLY A 471 6.79 29.11 1.68
CA GLY A 471 5.56 29.59 1.05
C GLY A 471 5.36 29.15 -0.40
N LYS A 472 6.03 28.03 -0.81
CA LYS A 472 5.98 27.49 -2.18
C LYS A 472 4.82 26.49 -2.37
N ALA A 473 4.26 25.99 -1.29
CA ALA A 473 3.14 25.06 -1.35
C ALA A 473 1.87 25.79 -1.77
N LEU A 474 1.14 25.21 -2.73
CA LEU A 474 -0.14 25.77 -3.20
C LEU A 474 -1.15 25.70 -2.07
N GLY A 475 -1.72 26.84 -1.69
CA GLY A 475 -2.88 26.86 -0.78
C GLY A 475 -4.06 26.09 -1.38
N ASN A 476 -5.06 25.76 -0.55
CA ASN A 476 -6.25 25.01 -0.97
C ASN A 476 -6.65 25.33 -2.40
N MET A 477 -6.54 24.36 -3.29
CA MET A 477 -7.16 24.47 -4.60
C MET A 477 -8.68 24.40 -4.39
N ALA A 478 -9.30 25.58 -4.29
CA ALA A 478 -10.74 25.76 -4.20
C ALA A 478 -11.45 25.27 -5.48
#